data_c03a7fd0566d919512cef80861b7e0bc
#
_entry.id   c03a7fd0566d919512cef80861b7e0bc
#
_cell.length_a   1.000
_cell.length_b   1.000
_cell.length_c   1.000
_cell.angle_alpha   90.00
_cell.angle_beta   90.00
_cell.angle_gamma   90.00
#
_symmetry.space_group_name_H-M   'P 1'
#
loop_
_entity.id
_entity.type
_entity.pdbx_description
1 polymer ?
#
loop_
_entity_poly.entity_id
_entity_poly.type
_entity_poly.pdbx_seq_one_letter_code
_entity_poly.pdbx_strand_id
1 'polypeptide(L)'
;MDGYKVKPKFYVINFDNPRESHRCNPIHPDFMTDISDAYESAYTIMLNLNRTWISKQGDFFVESPIILLASIIWYLKIYKNGKYCTFPHAIEFLNRKYADIFPILTSYPELENYLSPFMDAWESSAVEQLQGQIASAKIPLSRMISPALYWVMTADDFTLDINNPEEPKVLVVGNNPDRQGIYGAALGLYNSRIVKLINKKKRLKSAVIIDELPTIYMRGLDNLIATARSNKVAVMLGFQDFSQLKRDYGDKESAVICNTVGNVFAGQVVAETAKTLSERFGKVLQKRQNMTINRNETSVSINTQMDSLIPASKISNLTQGMFVGAVADNFDERIEQKIFHAEIVVDNEQVKRETARYVKIPQIIDFTDKDGNDTMQQQIDANYYRIKNEVRQIVADEIERIKADPELSHLIKDK
;
A
#
# COMPACT_ATOMS: atom_id res chain seq x y z
N MET A 1 11.50 12.71 -20.28
CA MET A 1 12.06 11.37 -20.04
C MET A 1 13.35 11.15 -20.85
N ASP A 2 14.01 12.21 -21.15
CA ASP A 2 15.28 12.19 -21.86
C ASP A 2 16.36 11.71 -20.88
N GLY A 3 17.21 10.79 -21.32
CA GLY A 3 18.31 10.22 -20.51
C GLY A 3 18.16 8.75 -20.10
N TYR A 4 17.02 8.11 -20.34
CA TYR A 4 16.89 6.66 -20.17
C TYR A 4 17.34 5.92 -21.45
N LYS A 5 18.15 4.89 -21.28
CA LYS A 5 18.55 4.02 -22.41
C LYS A 5 17.34 3.29 -23.01
N VAL A 6 16.39 2.91 -22.16
CA VAL A 6 15.13 2.32 -22.55
C VAL A 6 14.01 3.27 -22.12
N LYS A 7 13.11 3.63 -23.04
CA LYS A 7 11.99 4.52 -22.78
C LYS A 7 11.00 3.83 -21.84
N PRO A 8 10.63 4.46 -20.70
CA PRO A 8 9.65 3.88 -19.79
C PRO A 8 8.29 3.68 -20.44
N LYS A 9 7.68 2.52 -20.20
CA LYS A 9 6.29 2.22 -20.58
C LYS A 9 5.33 2.78 -19.55
N PHE A 10 4.16 3.22 -19.99
CA PHE A 10 3.11 3.76 -19.11
C PHE A 10 2.06 2.69 -18.81
N TYR A 11 1.75 2.54 -17.53
CA TYR A 11 0.75 1.60 -17.03
C TYR A 11 -0.22 2.28 -16.07
N VAL A 12 -1.46 1.79 -16.03
CA VAL A 12 -2.53 2.28 -15.16
C VAL A 12 -3.21 1.10 -14.49
N ILE A 13 -3.50 1.22 -13.21
CA ILE A 13 -4.41 0.35 -12.47
C ILE A 13 -5.65 1.18 -12.10
N ASN A 14 -6.80 0.79 -12.59
CA ASN A 14 -8.09 1.42 -12.34
C ASN A 14 -9.15 0.33 -12.11
N PHE A 15 -9.60 0.16 -10.87
CA PHE A 15 -10.60 -0.86 -10.52
C PHE A 15 -12.03 -0.45 -10.90
N ASP A 16 -12.29 0.85 -11.07
CA ASP A 16 -13.63 1.34 -11.44
C ASP A 16 -13.91 1.23 -12.94
N ASN A 17 -12.85 1.34 -13.75
CA ASN A 17 -12.99 1.26 -15.20
C ASN A 17 -11.98 0.29 -15.82
N PRO A 18 -12.33 -0.99 -15.94
CA PRO A 18 -11.47 -2.00 -16.54
C PRO A 18 -10.99 -1.70 -17.99
N ARG A 19 -11.69 -0.83 -18.73
CA ARG A 19 -11.25 -0.39 -20.08
C ARG A 19 -9.99 0.46 -20.03
N GLU A 20 -9.83 1.24 -18.97
CA GLU A 20 -8.70 2.15 -18.75
C GLU A 20 -7.67 1.54 -17.80
N SER A 21 -7.74 0.24 -17.54
CA SER A 21 -6.85 -0.46 -16.63
C SER A 21 -6.04 -1.53 -17.33
N HIS A 22 -4.75 -1.54 -17.04
CA HIS A 22 -3.94 -2.75 -17.24
C HIS A 22 -4.27 -3.76 -16.13
N ARG A 23 -3.89 -5.00 -16.38
CA ARG A 23 -4.05 -6.11 -15.46
C ARG A 23 -2.68 -6.47 -14.90
N CYS A 24 -2.62 -6.64 -13.59
CA CYS A 24 -1.36 -6.98 -12.93
C CYS A 24 -1.62 -7.83 -11.70
N ASN A 25 -0.96 -8.96 -11.61
CA ASN A 25 -1.00 -9.82 -10.44
C ASN A 25 -0.04 -9.30 -9.36
N PRO A 26 -0.51 -8.78 -8.21
CA PRO A 26 0.35 -8.24 -7.18
C PRO A 26 1.14 -9.32 -6.42
N ILE A 27 0.73 -10.58 -6.49
CA ILE A 27 1.42 -11.73 -5.89
C ILE A 27 2.01 -12.67 -6.94
N HIS A 28 2.60 -12.07 -8.00
CA HIS A 28 3.23 -12.84 -9.08
C HIS A 28 4.26 -13.83 -8.51
N PRO A 29 4.21 -15.12 -8.88
CA PRO A 29 5.00 -16.19 -8.28
C PRO A 29 6.52 -15.98 -8.37
N ASP A 30 7.02 -15.36 -9.43
CA ASP A 30 8.46 -15.12 -9.64
C ASP A 30 9.07 -14.12 -8.64
N PHE A 31 8.24 -13.31 -8.00
CA PHE A 31 8.67 -12.35 -6.99
C PHE A 31 8.45 -12.81 -5.55
N MET A 32 7.97 -14.05 -5.37
CA MET A 32 7.89 -14.70 -4.07
C MET A 32 8.97 -15.78 -3.97
N THR A 33 9.99 -15.51 -3.18
CA THR A 33 11.16 -16.40 -3.03
C THR A 33 11.10 -17.26 -1.78
N ASP A 34 10.30 -16.82 -0.80
CA ASP A 34 10.15 -17.46 0.50
C ASP A 34 8.71 -17.31 1.00
N ILE A 35 8.26 -18.19 1.88
CA ILE A 35 6.92 -18.15 2.47
C ILE A 35 6.65 -16.83 3.21
N SER A 36 7.69 -16.16 3.70
CA SER A 36 7.58 -14.83 4.29
C SER A 36 7.02 -13.79 3.31
N ASP A 37 7.24 -13.94 2.00
CA ASP A 37 6.66 -13.08 0.97
C ASP A 37 5.13 -13.24 0.88
N ALA A 38 4.66 -14.48 1.05
CA ALA A 38 3.23 -14.79 1.12
C ALA A 38 2.61 -14.23 2.41
N TYR A 39 3.32 -14.39 3.55
CA TYR A 39 2.91 -13.83 4.83
C TYR A 39 2.79 -12.31 4.77
N GLU A 40 3.78 -11.61 4.24
CA GLU A 40 3.72 -10.15 4.09
C GLU A 40 2.55 -9.69 3.21
N SER A 41 2.24 -10.44 2.16
CA SER A 41 1.11 -10.15 1.27
C SER A 41 -0.23 -10.33 2.01
N ALA A 42 -0.39 -11.46 2.70
CA ALA A 42 -1.57 -11.75 3.52
C ALA A 42 -1.75 -10.71 4.64
N TYR A 43 -0.67 -10.41 5.36
CA TYR A 43 -0.64 -9.42 6.44
C TYR A 43 -1.07 -8.04 5.95
N THR A 44 -0.50 -7.57 4.85
CA THR A 44 -0.82 -6.24 4.30
C THR A 44 -2.29 -6.12 3.92
N ILE A 45 -2.86 -7.12 3.26
CA ILE A 45 -4.27 -7.13 2.90
C ILE A 45 -5.17 -7.13 4.14
N MET A 46 -4.91 -8.00 5.08
CA MET A 46 -5.75 -8.15 6.26
C MET A 46 -5.76 -6.88 7.13
N LEU A 47 -4.62 -6.22 7.28
CA LEU A 47 -4.56 -4.94 8.01
C LEU A 47 -5.27 -3.80 7.26
N ASN A 48 -5.21 -3.77 5.94
CA ASN A 48 -5.95 -2.75 5.16
C ASN A 48 -7.47 -2.99 5.20
N LEU A 49 -7.90 -4.24 5.27
CA LEU A 49 -9.33 -4.58 5.42
C LEU A 49 -9.85 -4.35 6.84
N ASN A 50 -8.98 -4.44 7.83
CA ASN A 50 -9.32 -4.20 9.23
C ASN A 50 -8.20 -3.43 9.96
N ARG A 51 -8.23 -2.11 9.85
CA ARG A 51 -7.19 -1.21 10.42
C ARG A 51 -7.08 -1.28 11.94
N THR A 52 -8.11 -1.76 12.66
CA THR A 52 -8.01 -1.96 14.12
C THR A 52 -6.97 -3.03 14.48
N TRP A 53 -6.61 -3.89 13.54
CA TRP A 53 -5.59 -4.92 13.74
C TRP A 53 -4.17 -4.37 13.77
N ILE A 54 -3.95 -3.18 13.24
CA ILE A 54 -2.62 -2.51 13.29
C ILE A 54 -2.14 -2.35 14.74
N SER A 55 -3.05 -2.04 15.68
CA SER A 55 -2.73 -1.92 17.10
C SER A 55 -2.74 -3.24 17.87
N LYS A 56 -3.14 -4.35 17.23
CA LYS A 56 -3.30 -5.68 17.86
C LYS A 56 -2.34 -6.71 17.27
N GLN A 57 -1.21 -6.28 16.76
CA GLN A 57 -0.18 -7.18 16.22
C GLN A 57 0.30 -8.13 17.32
N GLY A 58 0.42 -9.43 16.99
CA GLY A 58 0.73 -10.49 17.95
C GLY A 58 -0.48 -11.09 18.67
N ASP A 59 -1.69 -10.57 18.47
CA ASP A 59 -2.92 -11.19 18.94
C ASP A 59 -3.23 -12.44 18.10
N PHE A 60 -3.59 -13.53 18.76
CA PHE A 60 -3.87 -14.82 18.11
C PHE A 60 -4.99 -14.72 17.04
N PHE A 61 -6.04 -13.94 17.31
CA PHE A 61 -7.15 -13.76 16.35
C PHE A 61 -6.79 -12.87 15.16
N VAL A 62 -5.68 -12.15 15.23
CA VAL A 62 -5.11 -11.39 14.13
C VAL A 62 -4.14 -12.25 13.32
N GLU A 63 -3.25 -12.95 14.01
CA GLU A 63 -2.17 -13.71 13.36
C GLU A 63 -2.69 -14.98 12.67
N SER A 64 -3.63 -15.72 13.26
CA SER A 64 -4.10 -16.97 12.68
C SER A 64 -4.78 -16.80 11.30
N PRO A 65 -5.69 -15.84 11.05
CA PRO A 65 -6.22 -15.61 9.70
C PRO A 65 -5.15 -15.24 8.68
N ILE A 66 -4.13 -14.51 9.10
CA ILE A 66 -3.01 -14.09 8.25
C ILE A 66 -2.17 -15.31 7.86
N ILE A 67 -1.84 -16.17 8.82
CA ILE A 67 -1.08 -17.40 8.59
C ILE A 67 -1.83 -18.32 7.64
N LEU A 68 -3.13 -18.51 7.81
CA LEU A 68 -3.93 -19.35 6.91
C LEU A 68 -3.93 -18.79 5.48
N LEU A 69 -4.15 -17.49 5.31
CA LEU A 69 -4.11 -16.86 3.99
C LEU A 69 -2.72 -16.95 3.36
N ALA A 70 -1.67 -16.77 4.15
CA ALA A 70 -0.28 -16.92 3.71
C ALA A 70 0.02 -18.35 3.24
N SER A 71 -0.46 -19.36 3.98
CA SER A 71 -0.33 -20.76 3.61
C SER A 71 -1.03 -21.07 2.30
N ILE A 72 -2.22 -20.50 2.06
CA ILE A 72 -2.95 -20.66 0.80
C ILE A 72 -2.19 -19.97 -0.35
N ILE A 73 -1.69 -18.75 -0.16
CA ILE A 73 -0.91 -18.05 -1.18
C ILE A 73 0.34 -18.86 -1.54
N TRP A 74 1.07 -19.37 -0.53
CA TRP A 74 2.25 -20.18 -0.75
C TRP A 74 1.94 -21.51 -1.42
N TYR A 75 0.86 -22.18 -1.02
CA TYR A 75 0.36 -23.38 -1.71
C TYR A 75 0.14 -23.09 -3.21
N LEU A 76 -0.57 -22.03 -3.55
CA LEU A 76 -0.82 -21.65 -4.95
C LEU A 76 0.47 -21.28 -5.70
N LYS A 77 1.51 -20.78 -4.99
CA LYS A 77 2.83 -20.49 -5.54
C LYS A 77 3.55 -21.79 -5.97
N ILE A 78 3.46 -22.86 -5.17
CA ILE A 78 4.14 -24.12 -5.47
C ILE A 78 3.30 -25.02 -6.38
N TYR A 79 1.97 -24.96 -6.29
CA TYR A 79 1.07 -25.75 -7.10
C TYR A 79 1.20 -25.40 -8.60
N LYS A 80 1.51 -26.44 -9.42
CA LYS A 80 1.68 -26.31 -10.88
C LYS A 80 2.54 -25.09 -11.29
N ASN A 81 3.65 -24.88 -10.60
CA ASN A 81 4.61 -23.78 -10.82
C ASN A 81 3.97 -22.38 -10.76
N GLY A 82 3.02 -22.18 -9.85
CA GLY A 82 2.40 -20.88 -9.63
C GLY A 82 1.36 -20.44 -10.65
N LYS A 83 0.93 -21.35 -11.55
CA LYS A 83 -0.06 -21.03 -12.61
C LYS A 83 -1.32 -20.35 -12.08
N TYR A 84 -1.73 -20.68 -10.87
CA TYR A 84 -2.93 -20.15 -10.22
C TYR A 84 -2.61 -19.22 -9.03
N CYS A 85 -1.36 -18.77 -8.92
CA CYS A 85 -0.93 -17.91 -7.85
C CYS A 85 -1.38 -16.48 -8.08
N THR A 86 -2.67 -16.21 -7.92
CA THR A 86 -3.26 -14.87 -7.92
C THR A 86 -4.12 -14.67 -6.69
N PHE A 87 -4.30 -13.42 -6.29
CA PHE A 87 -5.08 -13.12 -5.09
C PHE A 87 -6.56 -13.56 -5.20
N PRO A 88 -7.25 -13.40 -6.34
CA PRO A 88 -8.58 -13.97 -6.53
C PRO A 88 -8.66 -15.48 -6.34
N HIS A 89 -7.68 -16.26 -6.82
CA HIS A 89 -7.64 -17.69 -6.57
C HIS A 89 -7.47 -18.02 -5.08
N ALA A 90 -6.65 -17.25 -4.35
CA ALA A 90 -6.47 -17.43 -2.92
C ALA A 90 -7.77 -17.17 -2.13
N ILE A 91 -8.52 -16.13 -2.48
CA ILE A 91 -9.84 -15.86 -1.88
C ILE A 91 -10.81 -17.01 -2.16
N GLU A 92 -10.92 -17.43 -3.41
CA GLU A 92 -11.85 -18.50 -3.79
C GLU A 92 -11.46 -19.86 -3.16
N PHE A 93 -10.17 -20.14 -2.99
CA PHE A 93 -9.68 -21.32 -2.29
C PHE A 93 -10.03 -21.26 -0.80
N LEU A 94 -9.77 -20.14 -0.13
CA LEU A 94 -10.16 -19.95 1.28
C LEU A 94 -11.66 -20.15 1.52
N ASN A 95 -12.49 -19.82 0.53
CA ASN A 95 -13.95 -19.98 0.63
C ASN A 95 -14.44 -21.43 0.46
N ARG A 96 -13.55 -22.38 0.17
CA ARG A 96 -13.90 -23.81 0.11
C ARG A 96 -14.19 -24.37 1.49
N LYS A 97 -14.71 -25.61 1.54
CA LYS A 97 -14.97 -26.32 2.79
C LYS A 97 -13.66 -26.66 3.51
N TYR A 98 -13.67 -26.64 4.82
CA TYR A 98 -12.50 -27.00 5.65
C TYR A 98 -12.02 -28.42 5.37
N ALA A 99 -12.98 -29.36 5.18
CA ALA A 99 -12.69 -30.73 4.81
C ALA A 99 -11.94 -30.87 3.46
N ASP A 100 -11.99 -29.86 2.62
CA ASP A 100 -11.24 -29.82 1.36
C ASP A 100 -9.88 -29.10 1.57
N ILE A 101 -9.90 -27.95 2.27
CA ILE A 101 -8.72 -27.08 2.42
C ILE A 101 -7.61 -27.74 3.22
N PHE A 102 -7.93 -28.27 4.42
CA PHE A 102 -6.90 -28.78 5.33
C PHE A 102 -6.16 -30.01 4.80
N PRO A 103 -6.82 -31.06 4.27
CA PRO A 103 -6.10 -32.18 3.67
C PRO A 103 -5.15 -31.75 2.55
N ILE A 104 -5.58 -30.80 1.70
CA ILE A 104 -4.76 -30.30 0.61
C ILE A 104 -3.54 -29.58 1.15
N LEU A 105 -3.72 -28.58 2.03
CA LEU A 105 -2.60 -27.81 2.55
C LEU A 105 -1.63 -28.65 3.38
N THR A 106 -2.14 -29.60 4.18
CA THR A 106 -1.32 -30.48 5.02
C THR A 106 -0.54 -31.52 4.20
N SER A 107 -1.00 -31.86 3.00
CA SER A 107 -0.27 -32.75 2.10
C SER A 107 1.04 -32.16 1.57
N TYR A 108 1.33 -30.88 1.87
CA TYR A 108 2.56 -30.19 1.51
C TYR A 108 3.42 -29.97 2.76
N PRO A 109 4.55 -30.70 2.93
CA PRO A 109 5.36 -30.65 4.15
C PRO A 109 5.87 -29.24 4.52
N GLU A 110 6.06 -28.39 3.53
CA GLU A 110 6.50 -27.00 3.74
C GLU A 110 5.47 -26.17 4.56
N LEU A 111 4.22 -26.59 4.58
CA LEU A 111 3.12 -25.88 5.25
C LEU A 111 2.76 -26.47 6.61
N GLU A 112 3.29 -27.65 6.98
CA GLU A 112 2.91 -28.39 8.18
C GLU A 112 3.00 -27.53 9.45
N ASN A 113 4.14 -26.88 9.67
CA ASN A 113 4.36 -26.06 10.87
C ASN A 113 3.44 -24.83 10.94
N TYR A 114 3.02 -24.28 9.80
CA TYR A 114 2.11 -23.13 9.75
C TYR A 114 0.66 -23.54 10.01
N LEU A 115 0.34 -24.78 9.75
CA LEU A 115 -1.03 -25.31 9.87
C LEU A 115 -1.29 -26.01 11.19
N SER A 116 -0.24 -26.40 11.93
CA SER A 116 -0.34 -27.13 13.19
C SER A 116 -1.40 -26.54 14.15
N PRO A 117 -1.47 -25.23 14.42
CA PRO A 117 -2.49 -24.68 15.33
C PRO A 117 -3.94 -24.87 14.85
N PHE A 118 -4.12 -24.96 13.53
CA PHE A 118 -5.45 -25.21 12.92
C PHE A 118 -5.78 -26.69 12.93
N MET A 119 -4.78 -27.56 12.71
CA MET A 119 -4.96 -29.00 12.70
C MET A 119 -5.31 -29.52 14.10
N ASP A 120 -4.65 -29.03 15.15
CA ASP A 120 -4.97 -29.36 16.54
C ASP A 120 -6.44 -29.01 16.88
N ALA A 121 -6.92 -27.86 16.45
CA ALA A 121 -8.31 -27.46 16.62
C ALA A 121 -9.28 -28.27 15.76
N TRP A 122 -8.87 -28.65 14.54
CA TRP A 122 -9.65 -29.51 13.62
C TRP A 122 -9.79 -30.94 14.15
N GLU A 123 -8.73 -31.49 14.75
CA GLU A 123 -8.69 -32.85 15.29
C GLU A 123 -9.35 -32.99 16.66
N SER A 124 -9.20 -31.99 17.52
CA SER A 124 -9.75 -31.99 18.89
C SER A 124 -11.26 -31.71 18.95
N SER A 125 -11.95 -31.60 17.80
CA SER A 125 -13.36 -31.23 17.75
C SER A 125 -13.69 -29.83 18.27
N ALA A 126 -12.69 -28.96 18.46
CA ALA A 126 -12.86 -27.54 18.78
C ALA A 126 -13.28 -26.72 17.54
N VAL A 127 -14.24 -27.26 16.79
CA VAL A 127 -14.66 -26.75 15.48
C VAL A 127 -15.19 -25.32 15.57
N GLU A 128 -15.82 -24.95 16.67
CA GLU A 128 -16.34 -23.58 16.88
C GLU A 128 -15.21 -22.55 16.95
N GLN A 129 -14.11 -22.87 17.64
CA GLN A 129 -12.94 -21.99 17.70
C GLN A 129 -12.29 -21.84 16.34
N LEU A 130 -12.11 -22.94 15.62
CA LEU A 130 -11.57 -22.96 14.26
C LEU A 130 -12.46 -22.14 13.31
N GLN A 131 -13.79 -22.30 13.39
CA GLN A 131 -14.74 -21.52 12.62
C GLN A 131 -14.62 -20.03 12.90
N GLY A 132 -14.45 -19.63 14.16
CA GLY A 132 -14.25 -18.24 14.56
C GLY A 132 -12.98 -17.63 13.95
N GLN A 133 -11.86 -18.36 13.99
CA GLN A 133 -10.59 -17.93 13.40
C GLN A 133 -10.70 -17.74 11.89
N ILE A 134 -11.27 -18.71 11.19
CA ILE A 134 -11.38 -18.66 9.73
C ILE A 134 -12.44 -17.65 9.30
N ALA A 135 -13.54 -17.48 10.05
CA ALA A 135 -14.53 -16.45 9.78
C ALA A 135 -13.92 -15.05 9.86
N SER A 136 -12.99 -14.83 10.79
CA SER A 136 -12.27 -13.55 10.91
C SER A 136 -11.41 -13.22 9.67
N ALA A 137 -10.98 -14.23 8.89
CA ALA A 137 -10.37 -14.06 7.58
C ALA A 137 -11.41 -13.88 6.47
N LYS A 138 -12.41 -14.77 6.41
CA LYS A 138 -13.38 -14.82 5.32
C LYS A 138 -14.24 -13.56 5.22
N ILE A 139 -14.69 -13.02 6.36
CA ILE A 139 -15.58 -11.85 6.39
C ILE A 139 -14.93 -10.61 5.77
N PRO A 140 -13.74 -10.17 6.18
CA PRO A 140 -13.09 -9.04 5.53
C PRO A 140 -12.78 -9.29 4.05
N LEU A 141 -12.27 -10.48 3.71
CA LEU A 141 -11.89 -10.84 2.35
C LEU A 141 -13.09 -10.94 1.40
N SER A 142 -14.28 -11.27 1.90
CA SER A 142 -15.49 -11.31 1.07
C SER A 142 -15.82 -9.96 0.43
N ARG A 143 -15.39 -8.85 1.03
CA ARG A 143 -15.55 -7.50 0.46
C ARG A 143 -14.76 -7.32 -0.83
N MET A 144 -13.69 -8.09 -1.04
CA MET A 144 -12.87 -8.05 -2.25
C MET A 144 -13.38 -8.96 -3.36
N ILE A 145 -14.47 -9.70 -3.14
CA ILE A 145 -15.08 -10.55 -4.16
C ILE A 145 -15.87 -9.66 -5.13
N SER A 146 -15.20 -9.28 -6.21
CA SER A 146 -15.76 -8.42 -7.25
C SER A 146 -15.23 -8.85 -8.61
N PRO A 147 -16.10 -8.98 -9.65
CA PRO A 147 -15.65 -9.30 -11.00
C PRO A 147 -14.59 -8.33 -11.54
N ALA A 148 -14.74 -7.02 -11.30
CA ALA A 148 -13.80 -6.00 -11.74
C ALA A 148 -12.43 -6.13 -11.04
N LEU A 149 -12.40 -6.33 -9.72
CA LEU A 149 -11.16 -6.59 -8.98
C LEU A 149 -10.47 -7.86 -9.48
N TYR A 150 -11.23 -8.94 -9.66
CA TYR A 150 -10.70 -10.20 -10.18
C TYR A 150 -10.11 -10.04 -11.58
N TRP A 151 -10.77 -9.25 -12.43
CA TRP A 151 -10.26 -8.93 -13.77
C TRP A 151 -8.87 -8.28 -13.70
N VAL A 152 -8.73 -7.22 -12.92
CA VAL A 152 -7.48 -6.44 -12.84
C VAL A 152 -6.35 -7.25 -12.18
N MET A 153 -6.67 -8.09 -11.18
CA MET A 153 -5.67 -8.78 -10.35
C MET A 153 -5.26 -10.18 -10.88
N THR A 154 -5.72 -10.61 -12.07
CA THR A 154 -5.50 -11.99 -12.55
C THR A 154 -4.74 -12.12 -13.86
N ALA A 155 -4.08 -11.09 -14.33
CA ALA A 155 -3.20 -11.20 -15.50
C ALA A 155 -1.92 -10.40 -15.27
N ASP A 156 -0.98 -10.54 -16.18
CA ASP A 156 0.38 -10.04 -16.06
C ASP A 156 0.73 -9.20 -17.30
N ASP A 157 -0.05 -8.13 -17.56
CA ASP A 157 0.27 -7.16 -18.62
C ASP A 157 1.59 -6.45 -18.33
N PHE A 158 1.97 -6.37 -17.06
CA PHE A 158 3.25 -5.87 -16.57
C PHE A 158 3.56 -6.40 -15.16
N THR A 159 4.79 -6.16 -14.71
CA THR A 159 5.29 -6.53 -13.38
C THR A 159 5.59 -5.31 -12.51
N LEU A 160 5.51 -5.47 -11.18
CA LEU A 160 5.63 -4.36 -10.21
C LEU A 160 7.07 -3.90 -9.92
N ASP A 161 8.07 -4.46 -10.58
CA ASP A 161 9.46 -4.01 -10.52
C ASP A 161 9.69 -2.76 -11.40
N ILE A 162 9.05 -1.67 -11.01
CA ILE A 162 8.86 -0.44 -11.80
C ILE A 162 10.18 0.15 -12.32
N ASN A 163 11.24 0.07 -11.51
CA ASN A 163 12.55 0.62 -11.83
C ASN A 163 13.53 -0.41 -12.41
N ASN A 164 13.02 -1.43 -13.08
CA ASN A 164 13.82 -2.39 -13.80
C ASN A 164 14.58 -1.71 -14.95
N PRO A 165 15.92 -1.82 -15.05
CA PRO A 165 16.69 -1.19 -16.12
C PRO A 165 16.32 -1.65 -17.52
N GLU A 166 15.90 -2.90 -17.67
CA GLU A 166 15.54 -3.49 -18.96
C GLU A 166 14.12 -3.12 -19.40
N GLU A 167 13.23 -2.89 -18.43
CA GLU A 167 11.85 -2.50 -18.69
C GLU A 167 11.38 -1.47 -17.66
N PRO A 168 11.87 -0.22 -17.75
CA PRO A 168 11.43 0.84 -16.85
C PRO A 168 9.94 1.17 -17.08
N LYS A 169 9.24 1.50 -16.00
CA LYS A 169 7.80 1.72 -16.03
C LYS A 169 7.42 3.02 -15.33
N VAL A 170 6.34 3.63 -15.79
CA VAL A 170 5.59 4.66 -15.08
C VAL A 170 4.24 4.05 -14.76
N LEU A 171 3.91 3.93 -13.49
CA LEU A 171 2.66 3.35 -13.03
C LEU A 171 1.82 4.43 -12.34
N VAL A 172 0.57 4.55 -12.76
CA VAL A 172 -0.47 5.32 -12.07
C VAL A 172 -1.48 4.36 -11.48
N VAL A 173 -1.78 4.54 -10.20
CA VAL A 173 -2.74 3.70 -9.47
C VAL A 173 -3.85 4.58 -8.94
N GLY A 174 -5.06 4.37 -9.45
CA GLY A 174 -6.25 5.13 -9.05
C GLY A 174 -6.88 4.61 -7.77
N ASN A 175 -7.42 5.51 -6.96
CA ASN A 175 -8.25 5.20 -5.80
C ASN A 175 -9.62 5.86 -5.95
N ASN A 176 -10.65 5.25 -5.36
CA ASN A 176 -12.00 5.80 -5.32
C ASN A 176 -12.41 6.00 -3.85
N PRO A 177 -12.68 7.25 -3.42
CA PRO A 177 -13.09 7.55 -2.06
C PRO A 177 -14.33 6.80 -1.61
N ASP A 178 -15.30 6.58 -2.50
CA ASP A 178 -16.57 5.89 -2.19
C ASP A 178 -16.35 4.38 -1.92
N ARG A 179 -15.24 3.82 -2.41
CA ARG A 179 -14.89 2.40 -2.30
C ARG A 179 -13.57 2.17 -1.55
N GLN A 180 -13.10 3.16 -0.83
CA GLN A 180 -11.81 3.16 -0.14
C GLN A 180 -11.59 1.93 0.74
N GLY A 181 -12.62 1.47 1.47
CA GLY A 181 -12.52 0.31 2.35
C GLY A 181 -12.20 -1.01 1.63
N ILE A 182 -12.44 -1.09 0.33
CA ILE A 182 -12.16 -2.25 -0.52
C ILE A 182 -10.89 -2.01 -1.33
N TYR A 183 -10.86 -0.91 -2.05
CA TYR A 183 -9.73 -0.58 -2.92
C TYR A 183 -8.45 -0.30 -2.12
N GLY A 184 -8.57 0.29 -0.92
CA GLY A 184 -7.44 0.50 -0.03
C GLY A 184 -6.68 -0.79 0.31
N ALA A 185 -7.37 -1.93 0.42
CA ALA A 185 -6.73 -3.22 0.66
C ALA A 185 -5.97 -3.72 -0.57
N ALA A 186 -6.58 -3.64 -1.77
CA ALA A 186 -5.91 -3.98 -3.01
C ALA A 186 -4.69 -3.08 -3.26
N LEU A 187 -4.86 -1.75 -3.11
CA LEU A 187 -3.80 -0.76 -3.26
C LEU A 187 -2.67 -0.96 -2.25
N GLY A 188 -3.01 -1.29 -1.00
CA GLY A 188 -2.03 -1.62 0.03
C GLY A 188 -1.14 -2.80 -0.39
N LEU A 189 -1.73 -3.84 -0.99
CA LEU A 189 -0.97 -4.99 -1.50
C LEU A 189 -0.05 -4.59 -2.66
N TYR A 190 -0.56 -3.86 -3.67
CA TYR A 190 0.28 -3.36 -4.77
C TYR A 190 1.44 -2.53 -4.24
N ASN A 191 1.16 -1.58 -3.36
CA ASN A 191 2.16 -0.66 -2.82
C ASN A 191 3.22 -1.37 -1.99
N SER A 192 2.85 -2.31 -1.11
CA SER A 192 3.83 -3.08 -0.33
C SER A 192 4.75 -3.91 -1.22
N ARG A 193 4.22 -4.49 -2.30
CA ARG A 193 5.02 -5.23 -3.28
C ARG A 193 5.93 -4.31 -4.09
N ILE A 194 5.44 -3.17 -4.53
CA ILE A 194 6.24 -2.14 -5.23
C ILE A 194 7.42 -1.71 -4.34
N VAL A 195 7.17 -1.33 -3.08
CA VAL A 195 8.23 -0.92 -2.13
C VAL A 195 9.34 -1.95 -2.06
N LYS A 196 8.99 -3.23 -1.92
CA LYS A 196 9.96 -4.33 -1.82
C LYS A 196 10.77 -4.53 -3.10
N LEU A 197 10.14 -4.32 -4.26
CA LEU A 197 10.77 -4.56 -5.56
C LEU A 197 11.65 -3.40 -6.02
N ILE A 198 11.27 -2.14 -5.73
CA ILE A 198 12.02 -0.95 -6.15
C ILE A 198 13.19 -0.62 -5.23
N ASN A 199 13.11 -0.97 -3.94
CA ASN A 199 14.12 -0.65 -2.94
C ASN A 199 15.28 -1.65 -2.96
N LYS A 200 15.87 -1.86 -4.13
CA LYS A 200 16.98 -2.80 -4.37
C LYS A 200 18.15 -2.11 -5.05
N LYS A 201 19.36 -2.66 -4.82
CA LYS A 201 20.57 -2.21 -5.53
C LYS A 201 20.48 -2.53 -7.03
N LYS A 202 21.24 -1.78 -7.83
CA LYS A 202 21.35 -1.94 -9.29
C LYS A 202 20.03 -1.72 -10.05
N ARG A 203 19.08 -0.99 -9.45
CA ARG A 203 17.85 -0.53 -10.09
C ARG A 203 18.00 0.92 -10.58
N LEU A 204 17.11 1.36 -11.47
CA LEU A 204 17.08 2.75 -11.91
C LEU A 204 16.65 3.68 -10.79
N LYS A 205 17.02 4.97 -10.89
CA LYS A 205 16.43 6.01 -10.05
C LYS A 205 14.91 6.01 -10.24
N SER A 206 14.18 6.11 -9.14
CA SER A 206 12.71 6.07 -9.19
C SER A 206 12.09 7.01 -8.16
N ALA A 207 10.81 7.26 -8.30
CA ALA A 207 10.04 8.04 -7.34
C ALA A 207 8.73 7.30 -6.99
N VAL A 208 8.35 7.39 -5.71
CA VAL A 208 7.04 6.99 -5.20
C VAL A 208 6.33 8.27 -4.75
N ILE A 209 5.22 8.57 -5.39
CA ILE A 209 4.41 9.76 -5.09
C ILE A 209 3.05 9.27 -4.62
N ILE A 210 2.69 9.60 -3.39
CA ILE A 210 1.42 9.21 -2.78
C ILE A 210 0.69 10.48 -2.39
N ASP A 211 -0.41 10.73 -3.06
CA ASP A 211 -1.37 11.76 -2.66
C ASP A 211 -2.37 11.14 -1.67
N GLU A 212 -2.72 11.89 -0.62
CA GLU A 212 -3.62 11.49 0.46
C GLU A 212 -3.20 10.17 1.15
N LEU A 213 -1.96 10.11 1.65
CA LEU A 213 -1.36 8.93 2.30
C LEU A 213 -2.28 8.21 3.32
N PRO A 214 -3.05 8.91 4.20
CA PRO A 214 -3.91 8.23 5.18
C PRO A 214 -5.00 7.34 4.58
N THR A 215 -5.30 7.48 3.28
CA THR A 215 -6.31 6.64 2.63
C THR A 215 -5.87 5.19 2.44
N ILE A 216 -4.56 4.92 2.49
CA ILE A 216 -3.95 3.62 2.26
C ILE A 216 -2.99 3.31 3.41
N TYR A 217 -3.05 2.10 3.99
CA TYR A 217 -1.99 1.62 4.87
C TYR A 217 -0.91 0.93 4.03
N MET A 218 0.27 1.54 3.97
CA MET A 218 1.41 1.06 3.21
C MET A 218 2.48 0.53 4.15
N ARG A 219 2.48 -0.79 4.37
CA ARG A 219 3.45 -1.44 5.24
C ARG A 219 4.88 -1.26 4.73
N GLY A 220 5.80 -0.96 5.63
CA GLY A 220 7.22 -0.79 5.32
C GLY A 220 7.57 0.56 4.68
N LEU A 221 6.63 1.52 4.68
CA LEU A 221 6.88 2.87 4.19
C LEU A 221 7.98 3.57 5.00
N ASP A 222 7.98 3.41 6.30
CA ASP A 222 9.00 3.90 7.23
C ASP A 222 10.39 3.37 6.85
N ASN A 223 10.50 2.08 6.61
CA ASN A 223 11.74 1.44 6.17
C ASN A 223 12.15 1.92 4.76
N LEU A 224 11.20 2.07 3.83
CA LEU A 224 11.48 2.64 2.52
C LEU A 224 12.11 4.02 2.67
N ILE A 225 11.50 4.93 3.44
CA ILE A 225 12.00 6.30 3.61
C ILE A 225 13.41 6.28 4.21
N ALA A 226 13.66 5.44 5.20
CA ALA A 226 14.96 5.33 5.87
C ALA A 226 16.07 4.79 4.95
N THR A 227 15.75 3.87 4.03
CA THR A 227 16.74 3.15 3.21
C THR A 227 16.76 3.57 1.73
N ALA A 228 15.72 4.23 1.26
CA ALA A 228 15.50 4.59 -0.14
C ALA A 228 16.61 5.45 -0.75
N ARG A 229 17.27 6.29 0.07
CA ARG A 229 18.37 7.15 -0.37
C ARG A 229 19.51 6.36 -0.99
N SER A 230 19.93 5.25 -0.38
CA SER A 230 21.01 4.39 -0.88
C SER A 230 20.64 3.69 -2.19
N ASN A 231 19.35 3.47 -2.44
CA ASN A 231 18.80 2.84 -3.63
C ASN A 231 18.25 3.84 -4.66
N LYS A 232 18.46 5.14 -4.41
CA LYS A 232 18.05 6.25 -5.29
C LYS A 232 16.56 6.27 -5.59
N VAL A 233 15.75 6.00 -4.57
CA VAL A 233 14.28 6.12 -4.60
C VAL A 233 13.87 7.39 -3.88
N ALA A 234 13.24 8.32 -4.58
CA ALA A 234 12.62 9.50 -3.97
C ALA A 234 11.22 9.12 -3.47
N VAL A 235 10.83 9.66 -2.32
CA VAL A 235 9.49 9.43 -1.75
C VAL A 235 8.84 10.79 -1.49
N MET A 236 7.64 10.99 -2.04
CA MET A 236 6.80 12.16 -1.80
C MET A 236 5.46 11.72 -1.22
N LEU A 237 5.11 12.26 -0.06
CA LEU A 237 3.90 11.92 0.68
C LEU A 237 3.05 13.17 0.86
N GLY A 238 1.83 13.16 0.34
CA GLY A 238 0.83 14.19 0.54
C GLY A 238 -0.20 13.76 1.58
N PHE A 239 -0.57 14.65 2.51
CA PHE A 239 -1.68 14.46 3.45
C PHE A 239 -2.07 15.81 4.09
N GLN A 240 -3.25 15.85 4.69
CA GLN A 240 -3.82 17.11 5.18
C GLN A 240 -3.47 17.38 6.65
N ASP A 241 -3.38 16.35 7.48
CA ASP A 241 -3.22 16.49 8.91
C ASP A 241 -2.46 15.33 9.57
N PHE A 242 -1.62 15.63 10.56
CA PHE A 242 -0.89 14.59 11.31
C PHE A 242 -1.80 13.70 12.16
N SER A 243 -2.96 14.20 12.59
CA SER A 243 -3.89 13.39 13.38
C SER A 243 -4.52 12.28 12.54
N GLN A 244 -4.78 12.53 11.24
CA GLN A 244 -5.21 11.49 10.31
C GLN A 244 -4.13 10.42 10.13
N LEU A 245 -2.88 10.84 9.97
CA LEU A 245 -1.76 9.91 9.84
C LEU A 245 -1.59 9.05 11.11
N LYS A 246 -1.68 9.65 12.30
CA LYS A 246 -1.64 8.92 13.59
C LYS A 246 -2.79 7.93 13.73
N ARG A 247 -4.01 8.32 13.34
CA ARG A 247 -5.17 7.43 13.38
C ARG A 247 -4.97 6.18 12.53
N ASP A 248 -4.40 6.34 11.32
CA ASP A 248 -4.38 5.30 10.30
C ASP A 248 -3.09 4.47 10.30
N TYR A 249 -1.97 5.02 10.80
CA TYR A 249 -0.68 4.34 10.94
C TYR A 249 -0.29 4.01 12.38
N GLY A 250 -1.00 4.58 13.37
CA GLY A 250 -0.62 4.52 14.78
C GLY A 250 0.47 5.53 15.14
N ASP A 251 0.65 5.77 16.46
CA ASP A 251 1.57 6.80 16.96
C ASP A 251 3.04 6.54 16.60
N LYS A 252 3.47 5.27 16.68
CA LYS A 252 4.89 4.91 16.44
C LYS A 252 5.28 5.06 14.98
N GLU A 253 4.51 4.46 14.08
CA GLU A 253 4.80 4.48 12.64
C GLU A 253 4.70 5.88 12.05
N SER A 254 3.65 6.63 12.43
CA SER A 254 3.48 8.04 12.03
C SER A 254 4.62 8.93 12.51
N ALA A 255 5.10 8.73 13.75
CA ALA A 255 6.24 9.47 14.26
C ALA A 255 7.53 9.17 13.48
N VAL A 256 7.78 7.90 13.12
CA VAL A 256 8.95 7.52 12.30
C VAL A 256 8.85 8.17 10.93
N ILE A 257 7.70 8.08 10.24
CA ILE A 257 7.49 8.71 8.94
C ILE A 257 7.79 10.21 9.01
N CYS A 258 7.19 10.91 9.97
CA CYS A 258 7.37 12.35 10.11
C CYS A 258 8.80 12.76 10.44
N ASN A 259 9.52 11.98 11.25
CA ASN A 259 10.88 12.31 11.68
C ASN A 259 11.95 11.95 10.64
N THR A 260 11.68 11.00 9.78
CA THR A 260 12.65 10.50 8.79
C THR A 260 12.68 11.36 7.51
N VAL A 261 11.57 12.02 7.16
CA VAL A 261 11.51 12.88 5.99
C VAL A 261 12.39 14.14 6.19
N GLY A 262 13.30 14.39 5.23
CA GLY A 262 14.20 15.56 5.27
C GLY A 262 13.52 16.83 4.81
N ASN A 263 12.67 16.78 3.80
CA ASN A 263 11.98 17.91 3.22
C ASN A 263 10.53 17.97 3.69
N VAL A 264 10.06 19.13 4.08
CA VAL A 264 8.66 19.37 4.49
C VAL A 264 8.18 20.66 3.86
N PHE A 265 7.00 20.60 3.24
CA PHE A 265 6.29 21.72 2.67
C PHE A 265 4.87 21.72 3.26
N ALA A 266 4.47 22.81 3.89
CA ALA A 266 3.16 22.93 4.50
C ALA A 266 2.49 24.25 4.11
N GLY A 267 1.26 24.14 3.63
CA GLY A 267 0.32 25.25 3.54
C GLY A 267 -0.31 25.53 4.90
N GLN A 268 -1.50 26.11 4.90
CA GLN A 268 -2.27 26.36 6.11
C GLN A 268 -2.65 25.05 6.79
N VAL A 269 -2.23 24.87 8.04
CA VAL A 269 -2.63 23.78 8.94
C VAL A 269 -2.88 24.34 10.33
N VAL A 270 -3.68 23.64 11.13
CA VAL A 270 -4.15 24.14 12.42
C VAL A 270 -3.79 23.22 13.59
N ALA A 271 -4.02 23.70 14.80
CA ALA A 271 -3.94 22.94 16.05
C ALA A 271 -2.60 22.19 16.23
N GLU A 272 -2.65 20.90 16.50
CA GLU A 272 -1.49 20.05 16.80
C GLU A 272 -0.51 19.99 15.63
N THR A 273 -0.98 19.95 14.39
CA THR A 273 -0.12 19.93 13.19
C THR A 273 0.71 21.21 13.08
N ALA A 274 0.09 22.38 13.27
CA ALA A 274 0.80 23.66 13.25
C ALA A 274 1.84 23.76 14.38
N LYS A 275 1.52 23.24 15.57
CA LYS A 275 2.44 23.20 16.70
C LYS A 275 3.65 22.30 16.43
N THR A 276 3.40 21.08 15.96
CA THR A 276 4.46 20.12 15.61
C THR A 276 5.41 20.67 14.54
N LEU A 277 4.88 21.33 13.51
CA LEU A 277 5.69 21.99 12.49
C LEU A 277 6.51 23.16 13.06
N SER A 278 5.90 23.99 13.91
CA SER A 278 6.60 25.08 14.57
C SER A 278 7.76 24.61 15.44
N GLU A 279 7.58 23.53 16.18
CA GLU A 279 8.63 22.88 16.97
C GLU A 279 9.75 22.31 16.10
N ARG A 280 9.41 21.70 14.96
CA ARG A 280 10.36 21.16 13.98
C ARG A 280 11.23 22.23 13.34
N PHE A 281 10.68 23.41 13.07
CA PHE A 281 11.43 24.55 12.52
C PHE A 281 12.37 25.18 13.54
N GLY A 282 12.21 24.87 14.82
CA GLY A 282 13.09 25.26 15.88
C GLY A 282 12.81 26.68 16.42
N LYS A 283 13.75 27.13 17.22
CA LYS A 283 13.65 28.43 17.94
C LYS A 283 14.83 29.30 17.62
N VAL A 284 14.62 30.61 17.76
CA VAL A 284 15.64 31.66 17.57
C VAL A 284 15.65 32.58 18.76
N LEU A 285 16.84 33.10 19.11
CA LEU A 285 16.98 34.12 20.13
C LEU A 285 16.47 35.46 19.56
N GLN A 286 15.39 35.97 20.11
CA GLN A 286 14.86 37.31 19.78
C GLN A 286 15.13 38.31 20.91
N LYS A 287 15.60 39.50 20.54
CA LYS A 287 15.72 40.61 21.46
C LYS A 287 14.40 41.36 21.49
N ARG A 288 13.72 41.37 22.63
CA ARG A 288 12.51 42.17 22.85
C ARG A 288 12.86 43.41 23.65
N GLN A 289 12.45 44.56 23.13
CA GLN A 289 12.53 45.82 23.84
C GLN A 289 11.18 46.07 24.53
N ASN A 290 11.20 46.11 25.85
CA ASN A 290 10.04 46.53 26.62
C ASN A 290 10.28 47.99 27.04
N MET A 291 9.39 48.89 26.63
CA MET A 291 9.41 50.30 27.01
C MET A 291 8.35 50.50 28.07
N THR A 292 8.76 50.92 29.23
CA THR A 292 7.87 51.35 30.31
C THR A 292 7.91 52.85 30.40
N ILE A 293 6.78 53.53 30.14
CA ILE A 293 6.64 54.94 30.17
C ILE A 293 5.87 55.29 31.44
N ASN A 294 6.56 55.91 32.40
CA ASN A 294 5.97 56.58 33.58
C ASN A 294 5.96 58.12 33.38
N ARG A 295 5.13 58.83 34.17
CA ARG A 295 4.92 60.27 33.99
C ARG A 295 6.22 61.10 33.93
N ASN A 296 7.31 60.64 34.51
CA ASN A 296 8.59 61.37 34.58
C ASN A 296 9.81 60.57 34.03
N GLU A 297 9.67 59.31 33.66
CA GLU A 297 10.81 58.50 33.19
C GLU A 297 10.38 57.44 32.16
N THR A 298 11.20 57.27 31.14
CA THR A 298 11.07 56.21 30.18
C THR A 298 12.21 55.23 30.42
N SER A 299 11.89 53.97 30.81
CA SER A 299 12.88 52.94 30.93
C SER A 299 12.73 51.94 29.78
N VAL A 300 13.85 51.58 29.14
CA VAL A 300 13.91 50.57 28.09
C VAL A 300 14.67 49.38 28.64
N SER A 301 14.01 48.25 28.72
CA SER A 301 14.67 46.99 29.04
C SER A 301 14.76 46.10 27.79
N ILE A 302 15.95 45.54 27.54
CA ILE A 302 16.19 44.61 26.45
C ILE A 302 16.26 43.23 27.06
N ASN A 303 15.24 42.39 26.78
CA ASN A 303 15.23 40.99 27.17
C ASN A 303 15.51 40.13 25.97
N THR A 304 16.36 39.11 26.14
CA THR A 304 16.59 38.08 25.11
C THR A 304 15.75 36.87 25.46
N GLN A 305 14.87 36.46 24.56
CA GLN A 305 13.98 35.31 24.73
C GLN A 305 14.08 34.36 23.56
N MET A 306 13.96 33.07 23.85
CA MET A 306 13.85 32.01 22.81
C MET A 306 12.42 31.99 22.30
N ASP A 307 12.22 32.43 21.06
CA ASP A 307 10.92 32.37 20.37
C ASP A 307 10.96 31.36 19.19
N SER A 308 9.80 30.80 18.84
CA SER A 308 9.70 29.92 17.66
C SER A 308 10.10 30.69 16.39
N LEU A 309 10.93 30.06 15.54
CA LEU A 309 11.37 30.67 14.28
C LEU A 309 10.16 30.97 13.38
N ILE A 310 9.24 30.01 13.28
CA ILE A 310 7.93 30.20 12.65
C ILE A 310 6.87 29.78 13.69
N PRO A 311 6.15 30.73 14.30
CA PRO A 311 5.12 30.44 15.30
C PRO A 311 3.96 29.66 14.71
N ALA A 312 3.34 28.76 15.50
CA ALA A 312 2.16 27.95 15.08
C ALA A 312 1.00 28.86 14.62
N SER A 313 0.80 30.00 15.25
CA SER A 313 -0.20 31.00 14.84
C SER A 313 0.03 31.54 13.42
N LYS A 314 1.30 31.72 13.01
CA LYS A 314 1.64 32.15 11.66
C LYS A 314 1.32 31.04 10.63
N ILE A 315 1.60 29.78 10.96
CA ILE A 315 1.28 28.64 10.12
C ILE A 315 -0.24 28.49 9.96
N SER A 316 -0.99 28.66 11.04
CA SER A 316 -2.46 28.55 11.02
C SER A 316 -3.16 29.67 10.25
N ASN A 317 -2.48 30.78 10.01
CA ASN A 317 -3.00 31.95 9.31
C ASN A 317 -2.40 32.13 7.90
N LEU A 318 -1.75 31.09 7.34
CA LEU A 318 -1.27 31.17 5.96
C LEU A 318 -2.44 31.34 5.00
N THR A 319 -2.27 32.19 4.00
CA THR A 319 -3.22 32.35 2.90
C THR A 319 -2.88 31.46 1.73
N GLN A 320 -3.81 31.34 0.80
CA GLN A 320 -3.60 30.55 -0.43
C GLN A 320 -2.31 30.98 -1.15
N GLY A 321 -1.52 30.01 -1.57
CA GLY A 321 -0.24 30.23 -2.25
C GLY A 321 0.95 30.43 -1.31
N MET A 322 0.71 30.64 -0.01
CA MET A 322 1.78 30.78 0.98
C MET A 322 2.13 29.43 1.61
N PHE A 323 3.44 29.20 1.77
CA PHE A 323 3.98 27.95 2.32
C PHE A 323 5.06 28.22 3.35
N VAL A 324 5.17 27.34 4.32
CA VAL A 324 6.30 27.20 5.20
C VAL A 324 6.93 25.83 5.02
N GLY A 325 8.22 25.73 5.24
CA GLY A 325 8.85 24.42 5.10
C GLY A 325 10.29 24.37 5.54
N ALA A 326 10.84 23.18 5.42
CA ALA A 326 12.25 22.90 5.62
C ALA A 326 12.75 22.01 4.47
N VAL A 327 13.96 22.25 4.01
CA VAL A 327 14.66 21.48 2.99
C VAL A 327 15.98 20.96 3.54
N ALA A 328 16.31 19.72 3.20
CA ALA A 328 17.57 19.10 3.57
C ALA A 328 18.62 19.25 2.46
N ASP A 329 19.89 19.17 2.82
CA ASP A 329 20.97 19.10 1.85
C ASP A 329 20.78 17.90 0.93
N ASN A 330 21.04 18.07 -0.36
CA ASN A 330 21.11 16.99 -1.31
C ASN A 330 22.57 16.52 -1.49
N PHE A 331 22.81 15.55 -2.40
CA PHE A 331 24.16 15.03 -2.62
C PHE A 331 25.12 16.00 -3.34
N ASP A 332 24.56 16.88 -4.14
CA ASP A 332 25.30 17.70 -5.09
C ASP A 332 25.31 19.17 -4.67
N GLU A 333 24.50 19.57 -3.68
CA GLU A 333 24.30 20.95 -3.30
C GLU A 333 24.05 21.10 -1.79
N ARG A 334 24.81 22.01 -1.17
CA ARG A 334 24.56 22.45 0.20
C ARG A 334 23.52 23.57 0.19
N ILE A 335 22.46 23.41 0.98
CA ILE A 335 21.41 24.39 1.10
C ILE A 335 21.69 25.29 2.32
N GLU A 336 21.98 26.56 2.10
CA GLU A 336 22.28 27.50 3.16
C GLU A 336 21.06 27.88 4.00
N GLN A 337 19.95 28.17 3.32
CA GLN A 337 18.67 28.51 3.98
C GLN A 337 17.74 27.30 3.98
N LYS A 338 17.77 26.55 5.06
CA LYS A 338 17.00 25.30 5.17
C LYS A 338 15.52 25.49 5.52
N ILE A 339 15.18 26.59 6.21
CA ILE A 339 13.81 26.89 6.65
C ILE A 339 13.32 28.09 5.88
N PHE A 340 12.10 28.00 5.35
CA PHE A 340 11.54 29.07 4.54
C PHE A 340 10.07 29.34 4.89
N HIS A 341 9.67 30.58 4.60
CA HIS A 341 8.31 31.06 4.48
C HIS A 341 8.24 31.80 3.14
N ALA A 342 7.55 31.24 2.17
CA ALA A 342 7.59 31.70 0.80
C ALA A 342 6.22 31.62 0.12
N GLU A 343 6.08 32.39 -0.93
CA GLU A 343 4.93 32.36 -1.83
C GLU A 343 5.28 31.55 -3.08
N ILE A 344 4.32 30.72 -3.54
CA ILE A 344 4.45 30.06 -4.83
C ILE A 344 4.06 31.03 -5.92
N VAL A 345 5.03 31.37 -6.78
CA VAL A 345 4.79 32.14 -8.00
C VAL A 345 4.32 31.20 -9.09
N VAL A 346 3.07 31.35 -9.51
CA VAL A 346 2.46 30.52 -10.56
C VAL A 346 2.51 31.24 -11.91
N ASP A 347 3.16 30.64 -12.90
CA ASP A 347 3.03 31.06 -14.28
C ASP A 347 1.72 30.52 -14.88
N ASN A 348 0.67 31.34 -14.82
CA ASN A 348 -0.67 30.96 -15.29
C ASN A 348 -0.70 30.65 -16.80
N GLU A 349 0.16 31.27 -17.61
CA GLU A 349 0.23 31.02 -19.04
C GLU A 349 0.89 29.65 -19.32
N GLN A 350 1.91 29.29 -18.54
CA GLN A 350 2.49 27.96 -18.60
C GLN A 350 1.47 26.89 -18.18
N VAL A 351 0.76 27.11 -17.05
CA VAL A 351 -0.28 26.18 -16.58
C VAL A 351 -1.37 25.99 -17.62
N LYS A 352 -1.86 27.06 -18.24
CA LYS A 352 -2.86 26.97 -19.32
C LYS A 352 -2.34 26.17 -20.52
N ARG A 353 -1.09 26.41 -20.95
CA ARG A 353 -0.48 25.66 -22.06
C ARG A 353 -0.31 24.19 -21.75
N GLU A 354 0.09 23.86 -20.52
CA GLU A 354 0.26 22.46 -20.07
C GLU A 354 -1.09 21.76 -19.95
N THR A 355 -2.08 22.40 -19.32
CA THR A 355 -3.44 21.85 -19.17
C THR A 355 -4.11 21.61 -20.53
N ALA A 356 -3.90 22.50 -21.50
CA ALA A 356 -4.41 22.32 -22.85
C ALA A 356 -3.80 21.10 -23.58
N ARG A 357 -2.68 20.58 -23.12
CA ARG A 357 -2.01 19.38 -23.65
C ARG A 357 -2.41 18.10 -22.93
N TYR A 358 -3.21 18.17 -21.87
CA TYR A 358 -3.65 16.98 -21.16
C TYR A 358 -4.53 16.12 -22.05
N VAL A 359 -4.18 14.86 -22.10
CA VAL A 359 -4.96 13.83 -22.77
C VAL A 359 -5.57 12.92 -21.72
N LYS A 360 -6.77 12.43 -21.97
CA LYS A 360 -7.39 11.42 -21.12
C LYS A 360 -6.55 10.14 -21.13
N ILE A 361 -6.66 9.36 -20.08
CA ILE A 361 -6.11 8.01 -20.04
C ILE A 361 -6.70 7.25 -21.24
N PRO A 362 -5.86 6.66 -22.11
CA PRO A 362 -6.35 5.94 -23.27
C PRO A 362 -7.13 4.70 -22.85
N GLN A 363 -8.01 4.26 -23.71
CA GLN A 363 -8.59 2.93 -23.61
C GLN A 363 -7.46 1.90 -23.75
N ILE A 364 -7.25 1.08 -22.71
CA ILE A 364 -6.17 0.08 -22.67
C ILE A 364 -6.65 -1.24 -23.27
N ILE A 365 -7.88 -1.62 -22.95
CA ILE A 365 -8.48 -2.88 -23.39
C ILE A 365 -9.70 -2.56 -24.25
N ASP A 366 -9.70 -3.07 -25.47
CA ASP A 366 -10.86 -3.03 -26.34
C ASP A 366 -11.75 -4.26 -26.08
N PHE A 367 -12.95 -4.01 -25.59
CA PHE A 367 -13.96 -5.03 -25.33
C PHE A 367 -14.99 -5.15 -26.47
N THR A 368 -14.71 -4.54 -27.59
CA THR A 368 -15.61 -4.60 -28.74
C THR A 368 -15.46 -5.95 -29.46
N ASP A 369 -16.55 -6.66 -29.69
CA ASP A 369 -16.54 -7.89 -30.48
C ASP A 369 -16.47 -7.61 -31.99
N LYS A 370 -16.41 -8.69 -32.79
CA LYS A 370 -16.34 -8.57 -34.25
C LYS A 370 -17.56 -7.92 -34.90
N ASP A 371 -18.69 -7.93 -34.18
CA ASP A 371 -19.96 -7.37 -34.63
C ASP A 371 -20.17 -5.93 -34.12
N GLY A 372 -19.18 -5.37 -33.40
CA GLY A 372 -19.21 -4.02 -32.86
C GLY A 372 -19.93 -3.86 -31.52
N ASN A 373 -20.29 -4.97 -30.84
CA ASN A 373 -20.97 -4.93 -29.56
C ASN A 373 -19.97 -4.80 -28.40
N ASP A 374 -20.39 -4.08 -27.35
CA ASP A 374 -19.64 -4.01 -26.10
C ASP A 374 -19.80 -5.29 -25.27
N THR A 375 -18.70 -6.00 -25.08
CA THR A 375 -18.67 -7.28 -24.33
C THR A 375 -17.97 -7.17 -22.97
N MET A 376 -17.67 -5.96 -22.48
CA MET A 376 -16.89 -5.77 -21.25
C MET A 376 -17.45 -6.56 -20.09
N GLN A 377 -18.74 -6.39 -19.76
CA GLN A 377 -19.35 -7.07 -18.63
C GLN A 377 -19.30 -8.59 -18.79
N GLN A 378 -19.59 -9.08 -20.00
CA GLN A 378 -19.55 -10.52 -20.31
C GLN A 378 -18.16 -11.12 -20.11
N GLN A 379 -17.08 -10.43 -20.56
CA GLN A 379 -15.72 -10.91 -20.40
C GLN A 379 -15.26 -10.87 -18.94
N ILE A 380 -15.63 -9.83 -18.20
CA ILE A 380 -15.33 -9.70 -16.77
C ILE A 380 -16.04 -10.80 -15.97
N ASP A 381 -17.31 -11.05 -16.24
CA ASP A 381 -18.07 -12.12 -15.60
C ASP A 381 -17.54 -13.50 -15.98
N ALA A 382 -17.18 -13.71 -17.23
CA ALA A 382 -16.55 -14.96 -17.70
C ALA A 382 -15.22 -15.22 -16.95
N ASN A 383 -14.38 -14.20 -16.76
CA ASN A 383 -13.16 -14.30 -15.97
C ASN A 383 -13.45 -14.67 -14.50
N TYR A 384 -14.44 -14.03 -13.90
CA TYR A 384 -14.87 -14.32 -12.53
C TYR A 384 -15.30 -15.78 -12.33
N TYR A 385 -16.17 -16.29 -13.22
CA TYR A 385 -16.60 -17.68 -13.16
C TYR A 385 -15.48 -18.66 -13.53
N ARG A 386 -14.58 -18.30 -14.45
CA ARG A 386 -13.39 -19.09 -14.78
C ARG A 386 -12.56 -19.35 -13.53
N ILE A 387 -12.22 -18.32 -12.75
CA ILE A 387 -11.43 -18.45 -11.53
C ILE A 387 -12.12 -19.38 -10.52
N LYS A 388 -13.43 -19.22 -10.32
CA LYS A 388 -14.20 -20.09 -9.44
C LYS A 388 -14.17 -21.56 -9.88
N ASN A 389 -14.27 -21.80 -11.18
CA ASN A 389 -14.22 -23.15 -11.72
C ASN A 389 -12.80 -23.74 -11.65
N GLU A 390 -11.77 -22.94 -11.91
CA GLU A 390 -10.37 -23.35 -11.76
C GLU A 390 -10.08 -23.78 -10.32
N VAL A 391 -10.53 -23.03 -9.33
CA VAL A 391 -10.36 -23.40 -7.91
C VAL A 391 -11.14 -24.67 -7.56
N ARG A 392 -12.36 -24.87 -8.10
CA ARG A 392 -13.10 -26.13 -7.92
C ARG A 392 -12.32 -27.33 -8.50
N GLN A 393 -11.73 -27.11 -9.67
CA GLN A 393 -10.94 -28.16 -10.32
C GLN A 393 -9.64 -28.45 -9.54
N ILE A 394 -8.94 -27.43 -9.05
CA ILE A 394 -7.76 -27.58 -8.19
C ILE A 394 -8.10 -28.46 -6.99
N VAL A 395 -9.20 -28.17 -6.31
CA VAL A 395 -9.63 -28.93 -5.14
C VAL A 395 -9.97 -30.38 -5.52
N ALA A 396 -10.68 -30.59 -6.63
CA ALA A 396 -11.02 -31.93 -7.08
C ALA A 396 -9.76 -32.75 -7.44
N ASP A 397 -8.85 -32.17 -8.23
CA ASP A 397 -7.59 -32.81 -8.64
C ASP A 397 -6.73 -33.20 -7.42
N GLU A 398 -6.62 -32.30 -6.44
CA GLU A 398 -5.81 -32.52 -5.24
C GLU A 398 -6.43 -33.57 -4.30
N ILE A 399 -7.74 -33.57 -4.12
CA ILE A 399 -8.43 -34.58 -3.32
C ILE A 399 -8.28 -35.99 -3.99
N GLU A 400 -8.35 -36.09 -5.32
CA GLU A 400 -8.09 -37.31 -6.03
C GLU A 400 -6.63 -37.78 -5.87
N ARG A 401 -5.66 -36.84 -5.96
CA ARG A 401 -4.23 -37.10 -5.71
C ARG A 401 -4.02 -37.68 -4.32
N ILE A 402 -4.57 -37.01 -3.28
CA ILE A 402 -4.43 -37.45 -1.89
C ILE A 402 -5.06 -38.83 -1.66
N LYS A 403 -6.23 -39.08 -2.24
CA LYS A 403 -6.89 -40.42 -2.13
C LYS A 403 -6.10 -41.53 -2.79
N ALA A 404 -5.43 -41.21 -3.90
CA ALA A 404 -4.64 -42.19 -4.66
C ALA A 404 -3.28 -42.50 -4.01
N ASP A 405 -2.79 -41.62 -3.12
CA ASP A 405 -1.50 -41.75 -2.43
C ASP A 405 -1.70 -42.48 -1.09
N PRO A 406 -1.13 -43.71 -0.91
CA PRO A 406 -1.24 -44.46 0.36
C PRO A 406 -0.71 -43.71 1.58
N GLU A 407 0.31 -42.86 1.40
CA GLU A 407 0.90 -42.09 2.49
C GLU A 407 0.04 -40.88 2.90
N LEU A 408 -0.76 -40.33 1.99
CA LEU A 408 -1.57 -39.14 2.20
C LEU A 408 -3.06 -39.42 2.44
N SER A 409 -3.53 -40.61 2.07
CA SER A 409 -4.97 -40.94 2.11
C SER A 409 -5.60 -40.83 3.49
N HIS A 410 -4.80 -40.97 4.57
CA HIS A 410 -5.23 -40.79 5.95
C HIS A 410 -5.65 -39.33 6.27
N LEU A 411 -5.22 -38.34 5.47
CA LEU A 411 -5.60 -36.95 5.65
C LEU A 411 -7.08 -36.68 5.32
N ILE A 412 -7.69 -37.54 4.51
CA ILE A 412 -9.11 -37.43 4.17
C ILE A 412 -9.91 -38.25 5.18
N LYS A 413 -10.60 -37.52 6.09
CA LYS A 413 -11.52 -38.16 7.04
C LYS A 413 -12.83 -38.47 6.30
N ASP A 414 -13.15 -39.76 6.16
CA ASP A 414 -14.50 -40.17 5.78
C ASP A 414 -15.49 -39.66 6.84
N LYS A 415 -16.47 -38.85 6.41
CA LYS A 415 -17.54 -38.35 7.27
C LYS A 415 -18.62 -39.42 7.44
#